data_6f3b4914c0cb1674d993ff2ad14038fc
#
_entry.id   6f3b4914c0cb1674d993ff2ad14038fc
#
_cell.length_a   1.000
_cell.length_b   1.000
_cell.length_c   1.000
_cell.angle_alpha   90.00
_cell.angle_beta   90.00
_cell.angle_gamma   90.00
#
_symmetry.space_group_name_H-M   'P 1'
#
loop_
_entity.id
_entity.type
_entity.pdbx_description
1 polymer ?
#
loop_
_entity_poly.entity_id
_entity_poly.type
_entity_poly.pdbx_seq_one_letter_code
_entity_poly.pdbx_strand_id
1 'polypeptide(L)'
;MNTMEIRYHRLHQAMQERELDAVYVNAPENHLYMSHFDNPDGYLLISADESFVFADFRYTEAAKENVFPCCIVKEPGKPVLSELVAEKGWRRIGYEDESLTCAALAGLQKKMPEVEFVPTGDMFAQIRCAKTEDEIENIVAAQRIAEGAFQHILSVIRYDMTETEVAAELEYYMKKNGSEKPSFDTICVSGSNSSRPHGVPLPVQLEKGFLTMDYGAMVNGYHSDMTRTICIGKADEEMKKVYSTVLAAQQAAIEAARPGMRNAELDKVARDIIDAAGYGACFGHSLGHGVGPVSYTHRTLPTN
;
A
#
# COMPACT_ATOMS: atom_id res chain seq x y z
N MET A 1 21.96 3.95 -12.00
CA MET A 1 21.40 2.71 -11.39
C MET A 1 19.96 2.62 -11.84
N ASN A 2 19.53 1.46 -12.32
CA ASN A 2 18.12 1.21 -12.59
C ASN A 2 17.34 0.93 -11.28
N THR A 3 16.01 0.86 -11.36
CA THR A 3 15.14 0.66 -10.18
C THR A 3 15.51 -0.58 -9.37
N MET A 4 15.80 -1.71 -10.02
CA MET A 4 16.23 -2.94 -9.36
C MET A 4 17.55 -2.72 -8.58
N GLU A 5 18.54 -2.14 -9.23
CA GLU A 5 19.85 -1.86 -8.59
C GLU A 5 19.71 -0.95 -7.37
N ILE A 6 18.83 0.06 -7.42
CA ILE A 6 18.56 0.95 -6.30
C ILE A 6 17.94 0.18 -5.13
N ARG A 7 16.95 -0.68 -5.40
CA ARG A 7 16.28 -1.49 -4.36
C ARG A 7 17.25 -2.45 -3.67
N TYR A 8 18.02 -3.18 -4.46
CA TYR A 8 19.01 -4.10 -3.93
C TYR A 8 20.13 -3.40 -3.17
N HIS A 9 20.61 -2.26 -3.66
CA HIS A 9 21.59 -1.45 -2.94
C HIS A 9 21.09 -1.03 -1.56
N ARG A 10 19.86 -0.51 -1.46
CA ARG A 10 19.23 -0.13 -0.19
C ARG A 10 19.07 -1.33 0.75
N LEU A 11 18.63 -2.47 0.23
CA LEU A 11 18.49 -3.68 1.02
C LEU A 11 19.84 -4.15 1.56
N HIS A 12 20.87 -4.21 0.73
CA HIS A 12 22.20 -4.64 1.15
C HIS A 12 22.81 -3.71 2.20
N GLN A 13 22.60 -2.40 2.10
CA GLN A 13 23.00 -1.45 3.16
C GLN A 13 22.28 -1.77 4.47
N ALA A 14 20.96 -1.95 4.44
CA ALA A 14 20.17 -2.27 5.62
C ALA A 14 20.53 -3.62 6.24
N MET A 15 20.90 -4.62 5.42
CA MET A 15 21.41 -5.91 5.87
C MET A 15 22.77 -5.77 6.56
N GLN A 16 23.67 -4.99 5.96
CA GLN A 16 25.00 -4.75 6.51
C GLN A 16 24.94 -4.06 7.90
N GLU A 17 24.08 -3.04 8.04
CA GLU A 17 23.86 -2.34 9.31
C GLU A 17 23.35 -3.26 10.43
N ARG A 18 22.63 -4.34 10.06
CA ARG A 18 22.05 -5.33 10.98
C ARG A 18 22.88 -6.61 11.09
N GLU A 19 24.01 -6.69 10.40
CA GLU A 19 24.88 -7.87 10.32
C GLU A 19 24.12 -9.14 9.87
N LEU A 20 23.28 -9.01 8.84
CA LEU A 20 22.49 -10.12 8.30
C LEU A 20 23.19 -10.76 7.10
N ASP A 21 23.28 -12.10 7.09
CA ASP A 21 23.79 -12.88 5.95
C ASP A 21 22.76 -12.95 4.82
N ALA A 22 21.50 -13.08 5.18
CA ALA A 22 20.38 -13.11 4.25
C ALA A 22 19.10 -12.56 4.88
N VAL A 23 18.09 -12.28 4.05
CA VAL A 23 16.73 -11.91 4.49
C VAL A 23 15.71 -12.85 3.87
N TYR A 24 14.84 -13.39 4.70
CA TYR A 24 13.67 -14.17 4.33
C TYR A 24 12.48 -13.22 4.14
N VAL A 25 11.98 -13.10 2.91
CA VAL A 25 10.92 -12.17 2.52
C VAL A 25 9.68 -12.97 2.15
N ASN A 26 8.59 -12.74 2.88
CA ASN A 26 7.32 -13.44 2.69
C ASN A 26 6.09 -12.53 2.58
N ALA A 27 6.21 -11.24 2.89
CA ALA A 27 5.16 -10.28 2.64
C ALA A 27 4.95 -10.10 1.12
N PRO A 28 3.72 -10.26 0.60
CA PRO A 28 3.46 -10.22 -0.84
C PRO A 28 3.98 -8.95 -1.52
N GLU A 29 3.78 -7.80 -0.89
CA GLU A 29 4.25 -6.52 -1.40
C GLU A 29 5.79 -6.41 -1.46
N ASN A 30 6.49 -6.99 -0.49
CA ASN A 30 7.95 -6.99 -0.46
C ASN A 30 8.51 -8.05 -1.42
N HIS A 31 7.78 -9.15 -1.58
CA HIS A 31 8.08 -10.15 -2.59
C HIS A 31 8.02 -9.53 -3.99
N LEU A 32 6.89 -8.88 -4.33
CA LEU A 32 6.75 -8.16 -5.60
C LEU A 32 7.80 -7.05 -5.77
N TYR A 33 8.05 -6.27 -4.73
CA TYR A 33 9.02 -5.18 -4.74
C TYR A 33 10.43 -5.65 -5.05
N MET A 34 10.87 -6.78 -4.45
CA MET A 34 12.24 -7.29 -4.59
C MET A 34 12.44 -8.23 -5.78
N SER A 35 11.39 -8.91 -6.26
CA SER A 35 11.51 -9.86 -7.36
C SER A 35 10.86 -9.43 -8.66
N HIS A 36 10.01 -8.42 -8.65
CA HIS A 36 9.11 -8.02 -9.74
C HIS A 36 8.07 -9.11 -10.11
N PHE A 37 7.78 -10.01 -9.20
CA PHE A 37 6.85 -11.10 -9.43
C PHE A 37 5.90 -11.28 -8.25
N ASP A 38 4.60 -11.30 -8.51
CA ASP A 38 3.59 -11.60 -7.50
C ASP A 38 3.51 -13.11 -7.27
N ASN A 39 3.90 -13.55 -6.08
CA ASN A 39 3.93 -14.95 -5.69
C ASN A 39 3.35 -15.12 -4.27
N PRO A 40 2.03 -15.17 -4.15
CA PRO A 40 1.35 -15.13 -2.86
C PRO A 40 1.64 -16.34 -1.97
N ASP A 41 2.04 -17.48 -2.55
CA ASP A 41 2.33 -18.73 -1.83
C ASP A 41 3.84 -19.00 -1.72
N GLY A 42 4.68 -18.04 -2.13
CA GLY A 42 6.13 -18.18 -2.14
C GLY A 42 6.84 -17.28 -1.15
N TYR A 43 8.16 -17.32 -1.23
CA TYR A 43 9.05 -16.44 -0.47
C TYR A 43 10.34 -16.19 -1.22
N LEU A 44 11.06 -15.14 -0.81
CA LEU A 44 12.41 -14.88 -1.28
C LEU A 44 13.42 -15.17 -0.16
N LEU A 45 14.62 -15.51 -0.60
CA LEU A 45 15.80 -15.51 0.26
C LEU A 45 16.87 -14.68 -0.44
N ILE A 46 17.21 -13.52 0.12
CA ILE A 46 18.09 -12.54 -0.49
C ILE A 46 19.34 -12.37 0.37
N SER A 47 20.50 -12.57 -0.23
CA SER A 47 21.80 -12.26 0.35
C SER A 47 22.47 -11.10 -0.39
N ALA A 48 23.67 -10.71 0.00
CA ALA A 48 24.44 -9.69 -0.71
C ALA A 48 24.81 -10.12 -2.15
N ASP A 49 24.97 -11.41 -2.41
CA ASP A 49 25.48 -11.92 -3.67
C ASP A 49 24.38 -12.55 -4.53
N GLU A 50 23.34 -13.11 -3.93
CA GLU A 50 22.35 -13.93 -4.63
C GLU A 50 20.94 -13.71 -4.09
N SER A 51 19.96 -13.84 -4.97
CA SER A 51 18.53 -13.74 -4.64
C SER A 51 17.79 -14.96 -5.17
N PHE A 52 17.11 -15.67 -4.30
CA PHE A 52 16.37 -16.89 -4.61
C PHE A 52 14.88 -16.66 -4.47
N VAL A 53 14.12 -17.00 -5.51
CA VAL A 53 12.66 -17.01 -5.54
C VAL A 53 12.19 -18.45 -5.35
N PHE A 54 11.53 -18.73 -4.26
CA PHE A 54 10.90 -20.04 -4.01
C PHE A 54 9.42 -19.95 -4.40
N ALA A 55 9.10 -20.59 -5.52
CA ALA A 55 7.74 -20.66 -6.05
C ALA A 55 7.29 -22.12 -6.10
N ASP A 56 6.00 -22.38 -5.89
CA ASP A 56 5.47 -23.71 -6.12
C ASP A 56 5.28 -23.99 -7.63
N PHE A 57 4.91 -25.23 -7.97
CA PHE A 57 4.81 -25.64 -9.38
C PHE A 57 3.80 -24.81 -10.20
N ARG A 58 2.80 -24.22 -9.56
CA ARG A 58 1.78 -23.37 -10.22
C ARG A 58 2.38 -22.07 -10.76
N TYR A 59 3.42 -21.57 -10.11
CA TYR A 59 4.01 -20.26 -10.37
C TYR A 59 5.42 -20.32 -10.98
N THR A 60 6.04 -21.50 -11.01
CA THR A 60 7.46 -21.65 -11.44
C THR A 60 7.72 -21.17 -12.87
N GLU A 61 6.81 -21.45 -13.81
CA GLU A 61 6.96 -21.03 -15.21
C GLU A 61 6.86 -19.50 -15.32
N ALA A 62 5.79 -18.93 -14.77
CA ALA A 62 5.59 -17.48 -14.75
C ALA A 62 6.71 -16.74 -13.99
N ALA A 63 7.22 -17.31 -12.90
CA ALA A 63 8.34 -16.73 -12.18
C ALA A 63 9.59 -16.63 -13.05
N LYS A 64 9.95 -17.69 -13.79
CA LYS A 64 11.12 -17.72 -14.69
C LYS A 64 11.06 -16.64 -15.78
N GLU A 65 9.86 -16.24 -16.19
CA GLU A 65 9.65 -15.24 -17.24
C GLU A 65 9.63 -13.78 -16.72
N ASN A 66 9.24 -13.60 -15.46
CA ASN A 66 8.87 -12.28 -14.95
C ASN A 66 9.77 -11.73 -13.82
N VAL A 67 10.57 -12.57 -13.14
CA VAL A 67 11.45 -12.09 -12.07
C VAL A 67 12.58 -11.22 -12.59
N PHE A 68 13.12 -10.36 -11.76
CA PHE A 68 14.32 -9.62 -12.06
C PHE A 68 15.47 -10.56 -12.45
N PRO A 69 16.35 -10.17 -13.41
CA PRO A 69 17.45 -11.01 -13.88
C PRO A 69 18.43 -11.49 -12.80
N CYS A 70 18.52 -10.79 -11.67
CA CYS A 70 19.33 -11.19 -10.52
C CYS A 70 18.68 -12.30 -9.67
N CYS A 71 17.41 -12.65 -9.92
CA CYS A 71 16.70 -13.64 -9.15
C CYS A 71 16.85 -15.04 -9.74
N ILE A 72 17.19 -15.99 -8.90
CA ILE A 72 17.29 -17.42 -9.25
C ILE A 72 16.02 -18.12 -8.80
N VAL A 73 15.19 -18.57 -9.74
CA VAL A 73 13.97 -19.30 -9.42
C VAL A 73 14.33 -20.73 -8.99
N LYS A 74 13.89 -21.10 -7.79
CA LYS A 74 14.03 -22.46 -7.24
C LYS A 74 12.75 -23.24 -7.46
N GLU A 75 12.86 -24.42 -8.02
CA GLU A 75 11.73 -25.33 -8.21
C GLU A 75 11.31 -25.98 -6.89
N PRO A 76 10.04 -26.35 -6.75
CA PRO A 76 9.57 -27.05 -5.55
C PRO A 76 10.36 -28.33 -5.30
N GLY A 77 10.76 -28.52 -4.07
CA GLY A 77 11.29 -29.79 -3.58
C GLY A 77 12.81 -29.93 -3.47
N LYS A 78 13.64 -29.15 -4.17
CA LYS A 78 15.13 -29.21 -3.94
C LYS A 78 15.89 -28.03 -4.55
N PRO A 79 16.93 -27.49 -3.89
CA PRO A 79 17.23 -27.75 -2.49
C PRO A 79 16.15 -27.14 -1.60
N VAL A 80 15.85 -27.77 -0.47
CA VAL A 80 15.02 -27.14 0.55
C VAL A 80 15.77 -25.97 1.17
N LEU A 81 15.06 -25.00 1.68
CA LEU A 81 15.62 -23.77 2.27
C LEU A 81 16.77 -24.08 3.25
N SER A 82 16.61 -25.05 4.13
CA SER A 82 17.63 -25.42 5.12
C SER A 82 18.92 -25.97 4.51
N GLU A 83 18.83 -26.71 3.38
CA GLU A 83 20.00 -27.21 2.65
C GLU A 83 20.76 -26.03 2.03
N LEU A 84 20.06 -25.10 1.41
CA LEU A 84 20.67 -23.91 0.83
C LEU A 84 21.35 -23.04 1.89
N VAL A 85 20.69 -22.79 3.02
CA VAL A 85 21.25 -22.00 4.14
C VAL A 85 22.51 -22.66 4.70
N ALA A 86 22.52 -24.00 4.84
CA ALA A 86 23.68 -24.74 5.31
C ALA A 86 24.83 -24.72 4.29
N GLU A 87 24.54 -24.87 2.99
CA GLU A 87 25.52 -24.79 1.90
C GLU A 87 26.22 -23.42 1.86
N LYS A 88 25.45 -22.34 2.02
CA LYS A 88 25.96 -20.96 2.04
C LYS A 88 26.64 -20.59 3.36
N GLY A 89 26.44 -21.35 4.41
CA GLY A 89 26.98 -21.08 5.74
C GLY A 89 26.33 -19.90 6.45
N TRP A 90 25.13 -19.49 6.05
CA TRP A 90 24.41 -18.38 6.65
C TRP A 90 23.97 -18.70 8.07
N ARG A 91 24.16 -17.75 8.99
CA ARG A 91 23.91 -17.91 10.44
C ARG A 91 22.94 -16.88 10.99
N ARG A 92 22.82 -15.70 10.35
CA ARG A 92 21.94 -14.60 10.78
C ARG A 92 21.01 -14.26 9.63
N ILE A 93 19.74 -14.65 9.76
CA ILE A 93 18.72 -14.44 8.73
C ILE A 93 17.65 -13.48 9.25
N GLY A 94 17.51 -12.33 8.57
CA GLY A 94 16.42 -11.39 8.80
C GLY A 94 15.09 -12.01 8.38
N TYR A 95 14.01 -11.70 9.09
CA TYR A 95 12.66 -12.09 8.71
C TYR A 95 11.66 -10.98 8.97
N GLU A 96 10.59 -10.94 8.21
CA GLU A 96 9.53 -9.95 8.34
C GLU A 96 8.58 -10.32 9.48
N ASP A 97 8.80 -9.74 10.64
CA ASP A 97 8.08 -10.02 11.88
C ASP A 97 6.61 -9.54 11.88
N GLU A 98 6.26 -8.61 10.98
CA GLU A 98 4.88 -8.18 10.78
C GLU A 98 4.08 -9.14 9.86
N SER A 99 4.76 -9.97 9.05
CA SER A 99 4.15 -10.86 8.08
C SER A 99 4.32 -12.34 8.42
N LEU A 100 5.49 -12.75 8.92
CA LEU A 100 5.77 -14.13 9.24
C LEU A 100 5.06 -14.54 10.53
N THR A 101 4.19 -15.54 10.45
CA THR A 101 3.49 -16.02 11.66
C THR A 101 4.44 -16.68 12.66
N CYS A 102 4.14 -16.58 13.97
CA CYS A 102 4.91 -17.25 15.03
C CYS A 102 5.06 -18.75 14.76
N ALA A 103 4.03 -19.40 14.21
CA ALA A 103 4.07 -20.83 13.88
C ALA A 103 5.06 -21.13 12.75
N ALA A 104 5.09 -20.28 11.71
CA ALA A 104 6.03 -20.42 10.61
C ALA A 104 7.47 -20.20 11.08
N LEU A 105 7.72 -19.16 11.88
CA LEU A 105 9.03 -18.89 12.47
C LEU A 105 9.51 -20.06 13.33
N ALA A 106 8.67 -20.59 14.22
CA ALA A 106 9.02 -21.77 15.04
C ALA A 106 9.36 -22.99 14.16
N GLY A 107 8.65 -23.15 13.03
CA GLY A 107 8.95 -24.19 12.05
C GLY A 107 10.32 -24.02 11.38
N LEU A 108 10.70 -22.79 11.04
CA LEU A 108 12.02 -22.46 10.50
C LEU A 108 13.12 -22.70 11.52
N GLN A 109 12.95 -22.22 12.75
CA GLN A 109 13.92 -22.42 13.85
C GLN A 109 14.15 -23.89 14.16
N LYS A 110 13.09 -24.71 14.12
CA LYS A 110 13.21 -26.16 14.30
C LYS A 110 14.00 -26.84 13.20
N LYS A 111 13.86 -26.38 11.94
CA LYS A 111 14.56 -26.92 10.77
C LYS A 111 16.01 -26.43 10.65
N MET A 112 16.30 -25.27 11.20
CA MET A 112 17.60 -24.59 11.13
C MET A 112 18.02 -24.09 12.53
N PRO A 113 18.33 -25.00 13.47
CA PRO A 113 18.62 -24.65 14.86
C PRO A 113 19.92 -23.85 15.03
N GLU A 114 20.78 -23.87 14.04
CA GLU A 114 22.05 -23.12 14.01
C GLU A 114 21.88 -21.68 13.54
N VAL A 115 20.70 -21.29 13.05
CA VAL A 115 20.42 -19.97 12.49
C VAL A 115 19.75 -19.08 13.54
N GLU A 116 20.31 -17.89 13.72
CA GLU A 116 19.66 -16.82 14.44
C GLU A 116 18.70 -16.10 13.49
N PHE A 117 17.40 -16.15 13.78
CA PHE A 117 16.39 -15.38 13.08
C PHE A 117 16.22 -14.01 13.73
N VAL A 118 16.47 -12.94 12.98
CA VAL A 118 16.47 -11.56 13.45
C VAL A 118 15.26 -10.82 12.86
N PRO A 119 14.37 -10.23 13.67
CA PRO A 119 13.25 -9.45 13.14
C PRO A 119 13.75 -8.23 12.38
N THR A 120 13.17 -7.95 11.21
CA THR A 120 13.57 -6.81 10.38
C THR A 120 12.86 -5.52 10.76
N GLY A 121 11.75 -5.59 11.50
CA GLY A 121 10.95 -4.44 11.87
C GLY A 121 10.52 -3.65 10.63
N ASP A 122 10.73 -2.34 10.66
CA ASP A 122 10.35 -1.40 9.60
C ASP A 122 11.33 -1.33 8.41
N MET A 123 12.30 -2.23 8.30
CA MET A 123 13.38 -2.17 7.29
C MET A 123 12.84 -2.01 5.87
N PHE A 124 11.91 -2.88 5.45
CA PHE A 124 11.32 -2.79 4.10
C PHE A 124 10.49 -1.53 3.90
N ALA A 125 9.86 -1.09 4.93
CA ALA A 125 9.12 0.13 4.93
C ALA A 125 10.00 1.35 4.65
N GLN A 126 11.14 1.43 5.30
CA GLN A 126 12.13 2.48 5.06
C GLN A 126 12.70 2.40 3.65
N ILE A 127 13.01 1.18 3.15
CA ILE A 127 13.50 0.98 1.78
C ILE A 127 12.49 1.48 0.75
N ARG A 128 11.19 1.21 0.93
CA ARG A 128 10.10 1.63 0.03
C ARG A 128 9.65 3.08 0.21
N CYS A 129 10.10 3.77 1.25
CA CYS A 129 9.67 5.14 1.56
C CYS A 129 10.01 6.12 0.41
N ALA A 130 11.25 6.09 -0.07
CA ALA A 130 11.70 6.92 -1.19
C ALA A 130 11.51 6.17 -2.52
N LYS A 131 10.58 6.65 -3.34
CA LYS A 131 10.23 6.04 -4.63
C LYS A 131 11.28 6.36 -5.71
N THR A 132 11.47 5.44 -6.64
CA THR A 132 12.19 5.67 -7.90
C THR A 132 11.26 6.31 -8.92
N GLU A 133 11.81 6.80 -10.05
CA GLU A 133 11.01 7.38 -11.13
C GLU A 133 9.96 6.40 -11.67
N ASP A 134 10.34 5.16 -11.96
CA ASP A 134 9.42 4.11 -12.45
C ASP A 134 8.29 3.83 -11.46
N GLU A 135 8.58 3.88 -10.14
CA GLU A 135 7.58 3.70 -9.09
C GLU A 135 6.59 4.87 -9.06
N ILE A 136 7.09 6.09 -9.25
CA ILE A 136 6.25 7.29 -9.35
C ILE A 136 5.36 7.22 -10.59
N GLU A 137 5.89 6.78 -11.74
CA GLU A 137 5.12 6.62 -12.98
C GLU A 137 3.95 5.63 -12.79
N ASN A 138 4.17 4.51 -12.10
CA ASN A 138 3.11 3.53 -11.80
C ASN A 138 2.04 4.12 -10.86
N ILE A 139 2.44 4.85 -9.82
CA ILE A 139 1.50 5.54 -8.92
C ILE A 139 0.67 6.58 -9.70
N VAL A 140 1.32 7.36 -10.57
CA VAL A 140 0.64 8.35 -11.41
C VAL A 140 -0.33 7.67 -12.38
N ALA A 141 0.06 6.55 -13.00
CA ALA A 141 -0.82 5.79 -13.88
C ALA A 141 -2.07 5.29 -13.13
N ALA A 142 -1.90 4.71 -11.95
CA ALA A 142 -3.00 4.30 -11.08
C ALA A 142 -3.92 5.48 -10.70
N GLN A 143 -3.32 6.63 -10.34
CA GLN A 143 -4.06 7.84 -10.01
C GLN A 143 -4.88 8.37 -11.19
N ARG A 144 -4.33 8.36 -12.42
CA ARG A 144 -5.05 8.79 -13.63
C ARG A 144 -6.27 7.91 -13.93
N ILE A 145 -6.18 6.61 -13.67
CA ILE A 145 -7.35 5.70 -13.79
C ILE A 145 -8.43 6.08 -12.77
N ALA A 146 -8.04 6.33 -11.52
CA ALA A 146 -8.99 6.74 -10.47
C ALA A 146 -9.63 8.11 -10.78
N GLU A 147 -8.87 9.09 -11.28
CA GLU A 147 -9.41 10.38 -11.74
C GLU A 147 -10.41 10.20 -12.89
N GLY A 148 -10.12 9.31 -13.84
CA GLY A 148 -11.04 8.96 -14.93
C GLY A 148 -12.32 8.33 -14.40
N ALA A 149 -12.25 7.48 -13.39
CA ALA A 149 -13.42 6.88 -12.74
C ALA A 149 -14.31 7.96 -12.08
N PHE A 150 -13.70 8.99 -11.47
CA PHE A 150 -14.49 10.12 -10.96
C PHE A 150 -15.23 10.88 -12.05
N GLN A 151 -14.57 11.19 -13.16
CA GLN A 151 -15.26 11.86 -14.29
C GLN A 151 -16.37 11.01 -14.86
N HIS A 152 -16.14 9.70 -14.96
CA HIS A 152 -17.15 8.76 -15.43
C HIS A 152 -18.36 8.74 -14.50
N ILE A 153 -18.17 8.58 -13.18
CA ILE A 153 -19.29 8.51 -12.23
C ILE A 153 -20.11 9.80 -12.24
N LEU A 154 -19.49 10.96 -12.36
CA LEU A 154 -20.22 12.23 -12.48
C LEU A 154 -21.13 12.29 -13.71
N SER A 155 -20.83 11.52 -14.77
CA SER A 155 -21.65 11.46 -15.99
C SER A 155 -22.80 10.47 -15.95
N VAL A 156 -22.73 9.47 -15.04
CA VAL A 156 -23.70 8.38 -15.00
C VAL A 156 -24.52 8.29 -13.72
N ILE A 157 -24.10 9.00 -12.66
CA ILE A 157 -24.77 8.96 -11.37
C ILE A 157 -26.20 9.49 -11.44
N ARG A 158 -27.12 8.76 -10.81
CA ARG A 158 -28.55 9.11 -10.72
C ARG A 158 -29.07 8.93 -9.31
N TYR A 159 -30.16 9.57 -8.99
CA TYR A 159 -30.79 9.52 -7.66
C TYR A 159 -31.33 8.11 -7.28
N ASP A 160 -31.67 7.31 -8.28
CA ASP A 160 -32.22 5.97 -8.08
C ASP A 160 -31.14 4.92 -7.86
N MET A 161 -29.86 5.28 -8.01
CA MET A 161 -28.75 4.37 -7.72
C MET A 161 -28.59 4.16 -6.21
N THR A 162 -28.05 2.99 -5.86
CA THR A 162 -27.64 2.64 -4.51
C THR A 162 -26.14 2.96 -4.30
N GLU A 163 -25.70 3.04 -3.05
CA GLU A 163 -24.27 3.19 -2.72
C GLU A 163 -23.44 2.05 -3.35
N THR A 164 -23.98 0.81 -3.30
CA THR A 164 -23.33 -0.37 -3.91
C THR A 164 -23.20 -0.25 -5.42
N GLU A 165 -24.22 0.28 -6.11
CA GLU A 165 -24.17 0.47 -7.57
C GLU A 165 -23.15 1.53 -7.96
N VAL A 166 -23.02 2.60 -7.19
CA VAL A 166 -21.99 3.63 -7.43
C VAL A 166 -20.58 3.06 -7.22
N ALA A 167 -20.36 2.30 -6.14
CA ALA A 167 -19.09 1.63 -5.90
C ALA A 167 -18.73 0.66 -7.04
N ALA A 168 -19.69 -0.18 -7.46
CA ALA A 168 -19.49 -1.12 -8.56
C ALA A 168 -19.17 -0.43 -9.89
N GLU A 169 -19.79 0.72 -10.18
CA GLU A 169 -19.53 1.50 -11.39
C GLU A 169 -18.12 2.12 -11.41
N LEU A 170 -17.65 2.60 -10.24
CA LEU A 170 -16.26 3.08 -10.08
C LEU A 170 -15.25 1.95 -10.33
N GLU A 171 -15.47 0.79 -9.72
CA GLU A 171 -14.58 -0.38 -9.85
C GLU A 171 -14.60 -0.93 -11.28
N TYR A 172 -15.79 -1.01 -11.91
CA TYR A 172 -15.92 -1.42 -13.30
C TYR A 172 -15.12 -0.51 -14.22
N TYR A 173 -15.25 0.82 -14.05
CA TYR A 173 -14.49 1.77 -14.86
C TYR A 173 -12.99 1.58 -14.67
N MET A 174 -12.52 1.50 -13.43
CA MET A 174 -11.11 1.32 -13.14
C MET A 174 -10.57 0.03 -13.74
N LYS A 175 -11.28 -1.09 -13.58
CA LYS A 175 -10.90 -2.38 -14.15
C LYS A 175 -10.84 -2.37 -15.68
N LYS A 176 -11.83 -1.74 -16.30
CA LYS A 176 -11.90 -1.60 -17.76
C LYS A 176 -10.76 -0.76 -18.33
N ASN A 177 -10.24 0.19 -17.56
CA ASN A 177 -9.19 1.10 -17.99
C ASN A 177 -7.79 0.70 -17.51
N GLY A 178 -7.59 -0.55 -17.07
CA GLY A 178 -6.27 -1.11 -16.83
C GLY A 178 -5.86 -1.27 -15.36
N SER A 179 -6.75 -1.00 -14.42
CA SER A 179 -6.47 -1.35 -13.03
C SER A 179 -6.45 -2.87 -12.85
N GLU A 180 -5.43 -3.39 -12.20
CA GLU A 180 -5.32 -4.82 -11.87
C GLU A 180 -6.42 -5.27 -10.89
N LYS A 181 -6.69 -4.45 -9.89
CA LYS A 181 -7.76 -4.59 -8.89
C LYS A 181 -7.98 -3.24 -8.20
N PRO A 182 -9.04 -3.05 -7.40
CA PRO A 182 -9.13 -1.92 -6.48
C PRO A 182 -7.94 -1.89 -5.53
N SER A 183 -7.48 -0.70 -5.18
CA SER A 183 -6.41 -0.49 -4.20
C SER A 183 -6.76 -1.03 -2.81
N PHE A 184 -8.01 -0.85 -2.45
CA PHE A 184 -8.67 -1.26 -1.20
C PHE A 184 -10.17 -1.39 -1.46
N ASP A 185 -10.92 -1.88 -0.48
CA ASP A 185 -12.38 -1.97 -0.59
C ASP A 185 -12.98 -0.59 -0.78
N THR A 186 -13.64 -0.38 -1.91
CA THR A 186 -14.21 0.92 -2.27
C THR A 186 -15.22 1.40 -1.24
N ILE A 187 -15.03 2.60 -0.72
CA ILE A 187 -15.98 3.29 0.14
C ILE A 187 -16.86 4.19 -0.73
N CYS A 188 -18.16 4.02 -0.64
CA CYS A 188 -19.13 4.88 -1.29
C CYS A 188 -20.34 5.02 -0.37
N VAL A 189 -20.42 6.15 0.32
CA VAL A 189 -21.36 6.35 1.43
C VAL A 189 -22.07 7.69 1.33
N SER A 190 -23.40 7.68 1.53
CA SER A 190 -24.25 8.87 1.38
C SER A 190 -24.97 9.24 2.68
N GLY A 191 -25.43 10.49 2.77
CA GLY A 191 -26.22 11.00 3.89
C GLY A 191 -25.57 10.73 5.24
N SER A 192 -26.30 10.12 6.16
CA SER A 192 -25.81 9.81 7.52
C SER A 192 -24.69 8.76 7.53
N ASN A 193 -24.62 7.87 6.55
CA ASN A 193 -23.56 6.88 6.42
C ASN A 193 -22.20 7.52 6.11
N SER A 194 -22.18 8.69 5.46
CA SER A 194 -20.95 9.43 5.12
C SER A 194 -20.16 9.95 6.34
N SER A 195 -20.72 9.88 7.53
CA SER A 195 -20.01 10.20 8.79
C SER A 195 -19.07 9.08 9.26
N ARG A 196 -19.09 7.91 8.60
CA ARG A 196 -18.27 6.77 8.96
C ARG A 196 -17.02 6.71 8.07
N PRO A 197 -15.81 6.93 8.59
CA PRO A 197 -14.59 6.97 7.78
C PRO A 197 -14.34 5.70 6.98
N HIS A 198 -14.71 4.53 7.54
CA HIS A 198 -14.63 3.22 6.86
C HIS A 198 -16.02 2.63 6.62
N GLY A 199 -16.93 3.46 6.13
CA GLY A 199 -18.29 3.04 5.80
C GLY A 199 -18.32 2.07 4.61
N VAL A 200 -19.04 0.96 4.75
CA VAL A 200 -19.24 -0.01 3.66
C VAL A 200 -20.43 0.46 2.80
N PRO A 201 -20.33 0.41 1.47
CA PRO A 201 -21.45 0.70 0.58
C PRO A 201 -22.64 -0.22 0.85
N LEU A 202 -23.80 0.36 1.05
CA LEU A 202 -25.03 -0.36 1.35
C LEU A 202 -25.94 -0.45 0.11
N PRO A 203 -26.81 -1.47 0.00
CA PRO A 203 -27.82 -1.58 -1.07
C PRO A 203 -29.03 -0.65 -0.78
N VAL A 204 -28.74 0.59 -0.43
CA VAL A 204 -29.74 1.63 -0.16
C VAL A 204 -29.59 2.76 -1.16
N GLN A 205 -30.70 3.40 -1.56
CA GLN A 205 -30.64 4.54 -2.46
C GLN A 205 -29.84 5.69 -1.88
N LEU A 206 -29.18 6.44 -2.77
CA LEU A 206 -28.40 7.61 -2.40
C LEU A 206 -29.27 8.62 -1.63
N GLU A 207 -28.81 9.01 -0.45
CA GLU A 207 -29.44 10.05 0.33
C GLU A 207 -29.03 11.45 -0.17
N LYS A 208 -29.92 12.43 0.06
CA LYS A 208 -29.56 13.84 -0.15
C LYS A 208 -28.48 14.26 0.84
N GLY A 209 -27.56 15.08 0.39
CA GLY A 209 -26.44 15.53 1.19
C GLY A 209 -25.11 15.09 0.63
N PHE A 210 -24.12 14.86 1.45
CA PHE A 210 -22.82 14.38 1.00
C PHE A 210 -22.89 12.94 0.51
N LEU A 211 -22.22 12.70 -0.61
CA LEU A 211 -21.79 11.40 -1.07
C LEU A 211 -20.27 11.40 -1.08
N THR A 212 -19.67 10.64 -0.19
CA THR A 212 -18.22 10.46 -0.10
C THR A 212 -17.84 9.16 -0.79
N MET A 213 -16.93 9.26 -1.74
CA MET A 213 -16.36 8.15 -2.51
C MET A 213 -14.86 8.12 -2.25
N ASP A 214 -14.38 7.02 -1.68
CA ASP A 214 -12.97 6.79 -1.40
C ASP A 214 -12.56 5.47 -2.06
N TYR A 215 -11.64 5.56 -3.02
CA TYR A 215 -11.28 4.46 -3.90
C TYR A 215 -9.93 4.70 -4.55
N GLY A 216 -9.35 3.64 -5.09
CA GLY A 216 -8.10 3.70 -5.80
C GLY A 216 -7.93 2.57 -6.80
N ALA A 217 -7.04 2.76 -7.75
CA ALA A 217 -6.64 1.78 -8.74
C ALA A 217 -5.26 1.21 -8.41
N MET A 218 -4.92 0.08 -9.01
CA MET A 218 -3.60 -0.54 -8.92
C MET A 218 -3.01 -0.79 -10.31
N VAL A 219 -1.77 -0.36 -10.53
CA VAL A 219 -1.02 -0.55 -11.77
C VAL A 219 0.39 -1.06 -11.44
N ASN A 220 0.78 -2.18 -12.02
CA ASN A 220 2.07 -2.84 -11.78
C ASN A 220 2.37 -3.02 -10.28
N GLY A 221 1.32 -3.36 -9.50
CA GLY A 221 1.40 -3.52 -8.06
C GLY A 221 1.45 -2.22 -7.25
N TYR A 222 1.37 -1.03 -7.88
CA TYR A 222 1.35 0.27 -7.21
C TYR A 222 -0.05 0.82 -7.10
N HIS A 223 -0.34 1.37 -5.93
CA HIS A 223 -1.66 1.82 -5.54
C HIS A 223 -1.82 3.33 -5.71
N SER A 224 -3.01 3.76 -6.09
CA SER A 224 -3.51 5.11 -5.86
C SER A 224 -4.54 5.12 -4.74
N ASP A 225 -4.78 6.29 -4.17
CA ASP A 225 -5.72 6.51 -3.07
C ASP A 225 -6.35 7.89 -3.23
N MET A 226 -7.66 7.95 -3.40
CA MET A 226 -8.36 9.18 -3.75
C MET A 226 -9.75 9.26 -3.16
N THR A 227 -9.96 10.21 -2.25
CA THR A 227 -11.31 10.56 -1.78
C THR A 227 -11.88 11.73 -2.57
N ARG A 228 -13.16 11.63 -2.96
CA ARG A 228 -13.97 12.73 -3.52
C ARG A 228 -15.34 12.78 -2.88
N THR A 229 -15.75 13.96 -2.47
CA THR A 229 -17.08 14.20 -1.92
C THR A 229 -17.88 15.13 -2.81
N ILE A 230 -19.08 14.72 -3.18
CA ILE A 230 -20.05 15.53 -3.91
C ILE A 230 -21.33 15.72 -3.10
N CYS A 231 -22.18 16.63 -3.54
CA CYS A 231 -23.50 16.84 -2.94
C CYS A 231 -24.61 16.28 -3.82
N ILE A 232 -25.38 15.35 -3.29
CA ILE A 232 -26.62 14.88 -3.92
C ILE A 232 -27.74 15.84 -3.59
N GLY A 233 -28.18 16.58 -4.59
CA GLY A 233 -29.20 17.64 -4.43
C GLY A 233 -28.56 19.02 -4.22
N LYS A 234 -29.03 19.75 -3.21
CA LYS A 234 -28.58 21.12 -2.92
C LYS A 234 -27.88 21.15 -1.58
N ALA A 235 -26.63 21.61 -1.58
CA ALA A 235 -25.88 21.85 -0.35
C ALA A 235 -26.45 23.04 0.41
N ASP A 236 -26.68 22.90 1.72
CA ASP A 236 -26.96 23.99 2.62
C ASP A 236 -25.69 24.74 3.04
N GLU A 237 -25.83 25.79 3.86
CA GLU A 237 -24.69 26.63 4.25
C GLU A 237 -23.71 25.91 5.19
N GLU A 238 -24.19 24.99 6.03
CA GLU A 238 -23.34 24.21 6.92
C GLU A 238 -22.50 23.20 6.11
N MET A 239 -23.11 22.53 5.16
CA MET A 239 -22.39 21.61 4.24
C MET A 239 -21.30 22.35 3.46
N LYS A 240 -21.59 23.53 2.92
CA LYS A 240 -20.60 24.37 2.23
C LYS A 240 -19.46 24.78 3.15
N LYS A 241 -19.77 25.16 4.38
CA LYS A 241 -18.78 25.54 5.39
C LYS A 241 -17.86 24.36 5.73
N VAL A 242 -18.42 23.17 6.01
CA VAL A 242 -17.64 21.97 6.30
C VAL A 242 -16.73 21.62 5.12
N TYR A 243 -17.28 21.54 3.91
CA TYR A 243 -16.51 21.22 2.71
C TYR A 243 -15.36 22.21 2.46
N SER A 244 -15.64 23.51 2.57
CA SER A 244 -14.64 24.58 2.37
C SER A 244 -13.54 24.54 3.44
N THR A 245 -13.89 24.19 4.68
CA THR A 245 -12.92 24.02 5.78
C THR A 245 -11.97 22.85 5.50
N VAL A 246 -12.51 21.70 5.11
CA VAL A 246 -11.69 20.51 4.77
C VAL A 246 -10.80 20.79 3.57
N LEU A 247 -11.34 21.45 2.52
CA LEU A 247 -10.56 21.82 1.33
C LEU A 247 -9.42 22.77 1.69
N ALA A 248 -9.66 23.78 2.50
CA ALA A 248 -8.63 24.73 2.95
C ALA A 248 -7.55 24.03 3.78
N ALA A 249 -7.93 23.11 4.68
CA ALA A 249 -6.99 22.33 5.48
C ALA A 249 -6.11 21.41 4.60
N GLN A 250 -6.71 20.73 3.62
CA GLN A 250 -6.00 19.89 2.66
C GLN A 250 -4.99 20.71 1.83
N GLN A 251 -5.42 21.83 1.26
CA GLN A 251 -4.55 22.69 0.44
C GLN A 251 -3.39 23.24 1.26
N ALA A 252 -3.65 23.73 2.47
CA ALA A 252 -2.60 24.23 3.35
C ALA A 252 -1.56 23.16 3.71
N ALA A 253 -1.99 21.92 3.95
CA ALA A 253 -1.08 20.81 4.22
C ALA A 253 -0.23 20.45 2.98
N ILE A 254 -0.83 20.41 1.78
CA ILE A 254 -0.10 20.17 0.53
C ILE A 254 0.95 21.27 0.30
N GLU A 255 0.60 22.53 0.50
CA GLU A 255 1.51 23.67 0.35
C GLU A 255 2.62 23.68 1.40
N ALA A 256 2.36 23.17 2.61
CA ALA A 256 3.33 23.12 3.70
C ALA A 256 4.31 21.95 3.56
N ALA A 257 3.93 20.87 2.88
CA ALA A 257 4.73 19.65 2.78
C ALA A 257 6.15 19.91 2.20
N ARG A 258 7.19 19.46 2.91
CA ARG A 258 8.60 19.61 2.53
C ARG A 258 9.37 18.33 2.88
N PRO A 259 10.40 17.94 2.12
CA PRO A 259 11.32 16.88 2.52
C PRO A 259 11.92 17.15 3.91
N GLY A 260 11.93 16.11 4.76
CA GLY A 260 12.45 16.19 6.13
C GLY A 260 11.47 16.76 7.17
N MET A 261 10.28 17.18 6.76
CA MET A 261 9.22 17.60 7.70
C MET A 261 8.65 16.37 8.43
N ARG A 262 8.45 16.49 9.73
CA ARG A 262 7.80 15.43 10.51
C ARG A 262 6.30 15.41 10.21
N ASN A 263 5.74 14.22 10.11
CA ASN A 263 4.32 14.06 9.79
C ASN A 263 3.39 14.71 10.82
N ALA A 264 3.77 14.71 12.11
CA ALA A 264 3.03 15.40 13.16
C ALA A 264 2.98 16.93 12.96
N GLU A 265 4.02 17.51 12.36
CA GLU A 265 4.04 18.94 12.02
C GLU A 265 3.13 19.24 10.84
N LEU A 266 3.09 18.33 9.85
CA LEU A 266 2.21 18.44 8.71
C LEU A 266 0.74 18.23 9.11
N ASP A 267 0.45 17.21 9.94
CA ASP A 267 -0.89 16.98 10.53
C ASP A 267 -1.40 18.22 11.25
N LYS A 268 -0.53 18.86 12.04
CA LYS A 268 -0.89 20.07 12.79
C LYS A 268 -1.36 21.21 11.89
N VAL A 269 -0.80 21.38 10.69
CA VAL A 269 -1.22 22.42 9.73
C VAL A 269 -2.70 22.28 9.38
N ALA A 270 -3.14 21.08 9.02
CA ALA A 270 -4.54 20.83 8.69
C ALA A 270 -5.42 20.87 9.94
N ARG A 271 -4.96 20.28 11.03
CA ARG A 271 -5.70 20.20 12.29
C ARG A 271 -6.02 21.57 12.87
N ASP A 272 -5.07 22.50 12.88
CA ASP A 272 -5.28 23.87 13.37
C ASP A 272 -6.39 24.61 12.61
N ILE A 273 -6.50 24.39 11.29
CA ILE A 273 -7.56 24.99 10.47
C ILE A 273 -8.93 24.40 10.82
N ILE A 274 -9.01 23.08 10.97
CA ILE A 274 -10.24 22.36 11.31
C ILE A 274 -10.69 22.73 12.73
N ASP A 275 -9.76 22.81 13.69
CA ASP A 275 -10.01 23.22 15.07
C ASP A 275 -10.53 24.66 15.14
N ALA A 276 -9.90 25.59 14.42
CA ALA A 276 -10.32 27.01 14.37
C ALA A 276 -11.74 27.19 13.79
N ALA A 277 -12.16 26.29 12.90
CA ALA A 277 -13.51 26.27 12.36
C ALA A 277 -14.56 25.63 13.29
N GLY A 278 -14.12 25.02 14.41
CA GLY A 278 -14.98 24.39 15.42
C GLY A 278 -15.25 22.89 15.19
N TYR A 279 -14.50 22.24 14.27
CA TYR A 279 -14.71 20.83 13.90
C TYR A 279 -13.60 19.89 14.40
N GLY A 280 -12.69 20.34 15.26
CA GLY A 280 -11.56 19.54 15.73
C GLY A 280 -11.94 18.20 16.34
N ALA A 281 -13.02 18.16 17.14
CA ALA A 281 -13.52 16.91 17.71
C ALA A 281 -14.00 15.87 16.66
N CYS A 282 -14.24 16.31 15.41
CA CYS A 282 -14.66 15.46 14.30
C CYS A 282 -13.47 14.93 13.48
N PHE A 283 -12.26 15.47 13.68
CA PHE A 283 -11.04 15.02 12.98
C PHE A 283 -10.27 14.00 13.82
N GLY A 284 -10.80 12.78 13.89
CA GLY A 284 -10.36 11.73 14.81
C GLY A 284 -9.20 10.85 14.33
N HIS A 285 -8.63 11.10 13.13
CA HIS A 285 -7.51 10.34 12.58
C HIS A 285 -6.34 11.25 12.16
N SER A 286 -5.21 10.68 11.80
CA SER A 286 -4.08 11.44 11.26
C SER A 286 -4.37 11.97 9.84
N LEU A 287 -3.63 13.01 9.44
CA LEU A 287 -3.81 13.69 8.15
C LEU A 287 -3.74 12.77 6.93
N GLY A 288 -2.82 11.79 6.94
CA GLY A 288 -2.65 10.90 5.81
C GLY A 288 -1.51 9.91 5.99
N HIS A 289 -1.21 9.20 4.91
CA HIS A 289 -0.22 8.13 4.85
C HIS A 289 0.46 8.10 3.47
N GLY A 290 1.55 7.35 3.35
CA GLY A 290 2.19 7.09 2.07
C GLY A 290 1.44 6.04 1.25
N VAL A 291 1.67 6.07 -0.06
CA VAL A 291 1.21 5.04 -1.01
C VAL A 291 2.40 4.40 -1.72
N GLY A 292 2.22 3.21 -2.28
CA GLY A 292 3.27 2.50 -2.99
C GLY A 292 2.79 1.10 -3.41
N PRO A 293 3.61 0.04 -3.18
CA PRO A 293 3.19 -1.36 -3.36
C PRO A 293 2.09 -1.83 -2.39
N VAL A 294 1.70 -0.98 -1.45
CA VAL A 294 0.52 -1.13 -0.59
C VAL A 294 -0.24 0.19 -0.59
N SER A 295 -1.56 0.14 -0.47
CA SER A 295 -2.40 1.32 -0.35
C SER A 295 -2.15 2.08 0.95
N TYR A 296 -1.70 1.39 1.98
CA TYR A 296 -1.45 1.92 3.32
C TYR A 296 -0.03 1.59 3.77
N THR A 297 0.92 2.50 3.51
CA THR A 297 2.28 2.38 4.04
C THR A 297 2.38 3.15 5.35
N HIS A 298 2.52 2.40 6.45
CA HIS A 298 2.78 2.82 7.83
C HIS A 298 1.64 3.41 8.63
N ARG A 299 1.19 2.58 9.54
CA ARG A 299 0.41 2.94 10.72
C ARG A 299 1.22 3.68 11.78
N THR A 300 2.51 3.70 11.68
CA THR A 300 3.36 4.30 12.70
C THR A 300 4.21 5.38 12.08
N LEU A 301 3.66 6.57 12.09
CA LEU A 301 4.51 7.71 12.38
C LEU A 301 5.13 7.43 13.74
N PRO A 302 6.46 7.49 13.90
CA PRO A 302 7.01 7.46 15.24
C PRO A 302 6.40 8.61 16.01
N THR A 303 5.48 8.26 16.90
CA THR A 303 5.02 9.15 17.96
C THR A 303 6.13 9.18 18.99
N ASN A 304 7.14 10.02 18.76
CA ASN A 304 8.07 10.49 19.81
C ASN A 304 8.55 11.89 19.45
#